data_d87e0f861726b119116f24b20dcfcaa1
#
_entry.id   d87e0f861726b119116f24b20dcfcaa1
#
_cell.length_a   1.000
_cell.length_b   1.000
_cell.length_c   1.000
_cell.angle_alpha   90.00
_cell.angle_beta   90.00
_cell.angle_gamma   90.00
#
_symmetry.space_group_name_H-M   'P 1'
#
loop_
_entity.id
_entity.type
_entity.pdbx_description
1 polymer ?
#
loop_
_entity_poly.entity_id
_entity_poly.type
_entity_poly.pdbx_seq_one_letter_code
_entity_poly.pdbx_strand_id
1 'polypeptide(L)'
;MIKVVERVKTGIPGFDEILNGGIPKRNVILLSGGPGTGKSIFSMQFLWNGLQMGEPGIYVALEEHPVQVRINMRNFGWDVKQYELDGKFAIVDAFTAGVGEAAKREKYVVKDPDSVEELVDVLRNAIREVNAQRVVVDSVSTLYLTKPSLARSTVLQLKKILSGMGTTSILVSQVSVTERGFGGPGVEHAADGIVRLDLDEINGELVRSLVIWKMRGTSHSMKRHIFDITDKGIVVYPDKVLKTSRV
;
A
#
# COMPACT_ATOMS: atom_id res chain seq x y z
N MET A 1 -7.98 -31.06 10.54
CA MET A 1 -6.72 -30.32 10.54
C MET A 1 -7.04 -28.82 10.48
N ILE A 2 -6.59 -28.05 11.45
CA ILE A 2 -6.70 -26.57 11.42
C ILE A 2 -5.77 -26.10 10.29
N LYS A 3 -6.33 -25.51 9.24
CA LYS A 3 -5.56 -24.98 8.12
C LYS A 3 -4.73 -23.79 8.65
N VAL A 4 -3.43 -23.95 8.72
CA VAL A 4 -2.53 -22.84 9.08
C VAL A 4 -2.71 -21.75 8.03
N VAL A 5 -3.00 -20.52 8.48
CA VAL A 5 -3.16 -19.37 7.59
C VAL A 5 -1.81 -19.08 6.94
N GLU A 6 -1.70 -19.23 5.62
CA GLU A 6 -0.52 -18.79 4.87
C GLU A 6 -0.35 -17.28 4.99
N ARG A 7 0.90 -16.84 5.17
CA ARG A 7 1.23 -15.43 5.38
C ARG A 7 2.26 -14.94 4.38
N VAL A 8 2.12 -13.71 3.99
CA VAL A 8 3.10 -12.95 3.19
C VAL A 8 3.88 -12.08 4.16
N LYS A 9 5.18 -12.33 4.27
CA LYS A 9 6.06 -11.47 5.06
C LYS A 9 6.20 -10.11 4.38
N THR A 10 5.99 -9.04 5.10
CA THR A 10 6.22 -7.69 4.54
C THR A 10 7.70 -7.41 4.39
N GLY A 11 8.53 -8.02 5.23
CA GLY A 11 9.95 -7.76 5.33
C GLY A 11 10.27 -6.40 5.94
N ILE A 12 9.27 -5.66 6.40
CA ILE A 12 9.46 -4.40 7.13
C ILE A 12 9.88 -4.77 8.56
N PRO A 13 11.08 -4.37 9.01
CA PRO A 13 11.58 -4.72 10.33
C PRO A 13 10.59 -4.36 11.44
N GLY A 14 10.31 -5.30 12.34
CA GLY A 14 9.40 -5.17 13.47
C GLY A 14 7.91 -5.23 13.11
N PHE A 15 7.50 -4.95 11.86
CA PHE A 15 6.08 -4.96 11.49
C PHE A 15 5.50 -6.38 11.46
N ASP A 16 6.22 -7.33 10.86
CA ASP A 16 5.77 -8.73 10.80
C ASP A 16 5.63 -9.34 12.20
N GLU A 17 6.43 -8.89 13.17
CA GLU A 17 6.37 -9.34 14.56
C GLU A 17 5.05 -8.93 15.22
N ILE A 18 4.66 -7.66 15.10
CA ILE A 18 3.39 -7.17 15.68
C ILE A 18 2.15 -7.68 14.95
N LEU A 19 2.34 -8.31 13.78
CA LEU A 19 1.30 -8.95 12.94
C LEU A 19 1.38 -10.49 12.97
N ASN A 20 2.08 -11.07 13.95
CA ASN A 20 2.22 -12.53 14.08
C ASN A 20 2.74 -13.24 12.82
N GLY A 21 3.74 -12.64 12.16
CA GLY A 21 4.49 -13.25 11.05
C GLY A 21 4.09 -12.81 9.66
N GLY A 22 3.32 -11.73 9.52
CA GLY A 22 3.01 -11.12 8.23
C GLY A 22 1.52 -11.11 7.87
N ILE A 23 1.21 -10.57 6.70
CA ILE A 23 -0.15 -10.38 6.20
C ILE A 23 -0.74 -11.74 5.77
N PRO A 24 -1.96 -12.12 6.18
CA PRO A 24 -2.63 -13.29 5.63
C PRO A 24 -2.70 -13.21 4.10
N LYS A 25 -2.29 -14.27 3.42
CA LYS A 25 -2.22 -14.33 1.96
C LYS A 25 -3.57 -13.98 1.32
N ARG A 26 -3.56 -13.24 0.22
CA ARG A 26 -4.72 -12.73 -0.51
C ARG A 26 -5.55 -11.69 0.22
N ASN A 27 -5.10 -11.20 1.38
CA ASN A 27 -5.77 -10.08 2.02
C ASN A 27 -5.44 -8.77 1.29
N VAL A 28 -6.44 -7.90 1.26
CA VAL A 28 -6.31 -6.52 0.78
C VAL A 28 -6.37 -5.58 1.98
N ILE A 29 -5.27 -4.87 2.21
CA ILE A 29 -5.08 -4.00 3.35
C ILE A 29 -5.26 -2.55 2.93
N LEU A 30 -5.97 -1.78 3.74
CA LEU A 30 -6.00 -0.33 3.67
C LEU A 30 -4.84 0.23 4.52
N LEU A 31 -3.92 0.95 3.89
CA LEU A 31 -2.87 1.71 4.57
C LEU A 31 -3.28 3.18 4.61
N SER A 32 -3.77 3.61 5.76
CA SER A 32 -4.36 4.93 5.96
C SER A 32 -3.42 5.85 6.72
N GLY A 33 -3.50 7.16 6.47
CA GLY A 33 -2.75 8.16 7.22
C GLY A 33 -2.68 9.52 6.53
N GLY A 34 -2.30 10.53 7.29
CA GLY A 34 -2.10 11.90 6.82
C GLY A 34 -0.88 12.07 5.90
N PRO A 35 -0.65 13.28 5.36
CA PRO A 35 0.55 13.59 4.61
C PRO A 35 1.80 13.45 5.49
N GLY A 36 2.93 13.04 4.89
CA GLY A 36 4.21 12.90 5.60
C GLY A 36 4.34 11.71 6.55
N THR A 37 3.31 10.87 6.71
CA THR A 37 3.34 9.71 7.61
C THR A 37 4.15 8.53 7.07
N GLY A 38 4.54 8.51 5.78
CA GLY A 38 5.37 7.45 5.19
C GLY A 38 4.62 6.35 4.46
N LYS A 39 3.34 6.55 4.08
CA LYS A 39 2.51 5.54 3.39
C LYS A 39 3.16 5.00 2.11
N SER A 40 3.60 5.88 1.21
CA SER A 40 4.22 5.48 -0.06
C SER A 40 5.53 4.72 0.19
N ILE A 41 6.33 5.13 1.18
CA ILE A 41 7.57 4.44 1.55
C ILE A 41 7.25 3.03 2.07
N PHE A 42 6.26 2.88 2.97
CA PHE A 42 5.80 1.57 3.45
C PHE A 42 5.38 0.66 2.29
N SER A 43 4.63 1.21 1.35
CA SER A 43 4.10 0.47 0.20
C SER A 43 5.20 0.06 -0.78
N MET A 44 6.14 0.95 -1.08
CA MET A 44 7.30 0.66 -1.92
C MET A 44 8.20 -0.40 -1.27
N GLN A 45 8.45 -0.29 0.04
CA GLN A 45 9.24 -1.25 0.81
C GLN A 45 8.60 -2.64 0.82
N PHE A 46 7.27 -2.72 0.95
CA PHE A 46 6.53 -3.98 0.85
C PHE A 46 6.75 -4.66 -0.52
N LEU A 47 6.73 -3.91 -1.62
CA LEU A 47 7.01 -4.46 -2.95
C LEU A 47 8.48 -4.85 -3.10
N TRP A 48 9.39 -3.98 -2.69
CA TRP A 48 10.82 -4.25 -2.76
C TRP A 48 11.20 -5.52 -2.02
N ASN A 49 10.76 -5.67 -0.77
CA ASN A 49 11.04 -6.88 0.00
C ASN A 49 10.42 -8.13 -0.64
N GLY A 50 9.25 -8.00 -1.29
CA GLY A 50 8.67 -9.08 -2.08
C GLY A 50 9.56 -9.52 -3.24
N LEU A 51 10.07 -8.56 -4.00
CA LEU A 51 11.00 -8.84 -5.10
C LEU A 51 12.26 -9.56 -4.62
N GLN A 52 12.81 -9.16 -3.45
CA GLN A 52 13.95 -9.84 -2.83
C GLN A 52 13.63 -11.29 -2.41
N MET A 53 12.35 -11.59 -2.14
CA MET A 53 11.85 -12.94 -1.81
C MET A 53 11.41 -13.73 -3.04
N GLY A 54 11.56 -13.17 -4.26
CA GLY A 54 11.14 -13.80 -5.50
C GLY A 54 9.64 -13.66 -5.78
N GLU A 55 8.94 -12.76 -5.11
CA GLU A 55 7.50 -12.50 -5.29
C GLU A 55 7.31 -11.28 -6.21
N PRO A 56 6.83 -11.47 -7.46
CA PRO A 56 6.62 -10.39 -8.40
C PRO A 56 5.58 -9.39 -7.91
N GLY A 57 5.77 -8.11 -8.26
CA GLY A 57 4.96 -7.02 -7.75
C GLY A 57 4.54 -5.98 -8.78
N ILE A 58 3.43 -5.28 -8.46
CA ILE A 58 2.92 -4.16 -9.25
C ILE A 58 2.69 -2.96 -8.34
N TYR A 59 3.13 -1.79 -8.81
CA TYR A 59 2.80 -0.50 -8.23
C TYR A 59 1.88 0.27 -9.17
N VAL A 60 0.69 0.63 -8.71
CA VAL A 60 -0.25 1.48 -9.44
C VAL A 60 -0.05 2.92 -8.97
N ALA A 61 0.46 3.77 -9.86
CA ALA A 61 0.75 5.17 -9.61
C ALA A 61 -0.44 6.04 -10.03
N LEU A 62 -1.19 6.56 -9.04
CA LEU A 62 -2.34 7.44 -9.25
C LEU A 62 -2.03 8.92 -8.94
N GLU A 63 -1.00 9.19 -8.14
CA GLU A 63 -0.69 10.56 -7.66
C GLU A 63 0.71 11.02 -8.02
N GLU A 64 1.53 10.13 -8.54
CA GLU A 64 2.92 10.44 -8.85
C GLU A 64 3.34 9.84 -10.19
N HIS A 65 4.16 10.58 -10.92
CA HIS A 65 4.70 10.13 -12.20
C HIS A 65 5.55 8.86 -12.01
N PRO A 66 5.42 7.80 -12.87
CA PRO A 66 6.19 6.56 -12.76
C PRO A 66 7.70 6.75 -12.64
N VAL A 67 8.27 7.74 -13.34
CA VAL A 67 9.70 8.10 -13.22
C VAL A 67 10.05 8.51 -11.80
N GLN A 68 9.19 9.31 -11.16
CA GLN A 68 9.42 9.76 -9.79
C GLN A 68 9.30 8.61 -8.78
N VAL A 69 8.36 7.69 -8.98
CA VAL A 69 8.25 6.46 -8.18
C VAL A 69 9.57 5.68 -8.21
N ARG A 70 10.16 5.49 -9.41
CA ARG A 70 11.46 4.79 -9.54
C ARG A 70 12.60 5.55 -8.85
N ILE A 71 12.63 6.87 -8.96
CA ILE A 71 13.63 7.72 -8.27
C ILE A 71 13.47 7.58 -6.76
N ASN A 72 12.25 7.66 -6.25
CA ASN A 72 11.97 7.55 -4.82
C ASN A 72 12.40 6.18 -4.28
N MET A 73 12.09 5.09 -4.98
CA MET A 73 12.57 3.76 -4.61
C MET A 73 14.11 3.67 -4.60
N ARG A 74 14.76 4.21 -5.63
CA ARG A 74 16.23 4.20 -5.73
C ARG A 74 16.92 4.98 -4.61
N ASN A 75 16.30 6.05 -4.11
CA ASN A 75 16.83 6.83 -2.98
C ASN A 75 16.95 6.00 -1.68
N PHE A 76 16.20 4.91 -1.56
CA PHE A 76 16.32 3.93 -0.48
C PHE A 76 17.19 2.72 -0.86
N GLY A 77 17.88 2.76 -2.01
CA GLY A 77 18.66 1.64 -2.52
C GLY A 77 17.81 0.55 -3.19
N TRP A 78 16.53 0.79 -3.46
CA TRP A 78 15.60 -0.16 -4.07
C TRP A 78 15.57 0.04 -5.58
N ASP A 79 16.58 -0.46 -6.28
CA ASP A 79 16.65 -0.36 -7.75
C ASP A 79 15.84 -1.47 -8.41
N VAL A 80 14.67 -1.12 -8.91
CA VAL A 80 13.71 -2.04 -9.54
C VAL A 80 13.99 -2.31 -11.02
N LYS A 81 14.98 -1.63 -11.63
CA LYS A 81 15.24 -1.68 -13.07
C LYS A 81 15.42 -3.09 -13.61
N GLN A 82 16.21 -3.94 -12.93
CA GLN A 82 16.42 -5.31 -13.37
C GLN A 82 15.15 -6.14 -13.24
N TYR A 83 14.36 -5.92 -12.19
CA TYR A 83 13.08 -6.62 -12.01
C TYR A 83 12.04 -6.23 -13.07
N GLU A 84 12.05 -4.99 -13.57
CA GLU A 84 11.22 -4.57 -14.71
C GLU A 84 11.65 -5.28 -15.99
N LEU A 85 12.96 -5.36 -16.27
CA LEU A 85 13.49 -6.06 -17.44
C LEU A 85 13.18 -7.56 -17.41
N ASP A 86 13.21 -8.17 -16.23
CA ASP A 86 12.90 -9.59 -16.01
C ASP A 86 11.39 -9.88 -15.98
N GLY A 87 10.53 -8.85 -16.14
CA GLY A 87 9.08 -8.98 -16.07
C GLY A 87 8.54 -9.35 -14.69
N LYS A 88 9.30 -9.07 -13.62
CA LYS A 88 8.92 -9.36 -12.23
C LYS A 88 8.37 -8.15 -11.47
N PHE A 89 8.55 -6.96 -12.02
CA PHE A 89 8.00 -5.73 -11.49
C PHE A 89 7.42 -4.90 -12.62
N ALA A 90 6.32 -4.20 -12.34
CA ALA A 90 5.76 -3.23 -13.27
C ALA A 90 5.12 -2.06 -12.51
N ILE A 91 5.13 -0.88 -13.15
CA ILE A 91 4.32 0.25 -12.74
C ILE A 91 3.15 0.36 -13.70
N VAL A 92 1.94 0.47 -13.16
CA VAL A 92 0.75 0.87 -13.91
C VAL A 92 0.63 2.38 -13.76
N ASP A 93 0.77 3.08 -14.89
CA ASP A 93 0.63 4.53 -14.95
C ASP A 93 -0.84 4.92 -15.06
N ALA A 94 -1.41 5.35 -13.96
CA ALA A 94 -2.74 5.93 -13.87
C ALA A 94 -2.70 7.44 -13.53
N PHE A 95 -1.52 8.06 -13.65
CA PHE A 95 -1.29 9.47 -13.36
C PHE A 95 -1.22 10.32 -14.62
N THR A 96 -0.47 9.87 -15.63
CA THR A 96 -0.17 10.71 -16.80
C THR A 96 -1.26 10.70 -17.85
N ALA A 97 -2.22 9.77 -17.79
CA ALA A 97 -3.22 9.52 -18.84
C ALA A 97 -2.58 9.30 -20.24
N GLY A 98 -1.35 8.81 -20.27
CA GLY A 98 -0.60 8.62 -21.52
C GLY A 98 -0.02 9.91 -22.11
N VAL A 99 -0.06 11.04 -21.39
CA VAL A 99 0.44 12.31 -21.88
C VAL A 99 1.94 12.46 -21.56
N GLY A 100 2.70 12.94 -22.53
CA GLY A 100 4.14 13.19 -22.40
C GLY A 100 5.03 12.07 -22.90
N GLU A 101 6.31 12.40 -23.17
CA GLU A 101 7.27 11.46 -23.75
C GLU A 101 7.64 10.32 -22.79
N ALA A 102 7.63 10.59 -21.51
CA ALA A 102 7.93 9.54 -20.50
C ALA A 102 6.79 8.51 -20.41
N ALA A 103 5.53 8.95 -20.51
CA ALA A 103 4.36 8.05 -20.54
C ALA A 103 4.37 7.08 -21.70
N LYS A 104 4.94 7.45 -22.85
CA LYS A 104 5.07 6.58 -24.03
C LYS A 104 5.97 5.35 -23.77
N ARG A 105 6.77 5.37 -22.72
CA ARG A 105 7.66 4.28 -22.32
C ARG A 105 7.02 3.31 -21.34
N GLU A 106 5.89 3.69 -20.76
CA GLU A 106 5.18 2.83 -19.81
C GLU A 106 4.35 1.79 -20.57
N LYS A 107 4.47 0.54 -20.16
CA LYS A 107 3.76 -0.59 -20.80
C LYS A 107 2.28 -0.61 -20.45
N TYR A 108 1.94 -0.24 -19.23
CA TYR A 108 0.59 -0.28 -18.68
C TYR A 108 0.13 1.13 -18.35
N VAL A 109 -0.75 1.69 -19.16
CA VAL A 109 -1.23 3.07 -19.04
C VAL A 109 -2.76 3.08 -18.97
N VAL A 110 -3.28 3.76 -17.96
CA VAL A 110 -4.71 4.09 -17.82
C VAL A 110 -4.92 5.46 -18.46
N LYS A 111 -5.71 5.54 -19.52
CA LYS A 111 -5.92 6.78 -20.29
C LYS A 111 -6.99 7.68 -19.67
N ASP A 112 -7.95 7.09 -18.99
CA ASP A 112 -8.95 7.81 -18.20
C ASP A 112 -8.75 7.51 -16.71
N PRO A 113 -8.01 8.36 -15.97
CA PRO A 113 -7.73 8.17 -14.55
C PRO A 113 -8.99 8.16 -13.66
N ASP A 114 -10.11 8.69 -14.14
CA ASP A 114 -11.38 8.69 -13.43
C ASP A 114 -12.18 7.39 -13.67
N SER A 115 -11.77 6.56 -14.63
CA SER A 115 -12.40 5.28 -14.94
C SER A 115 -11.83 4.14 -14.10
N VAL A 116 -12.58 3.74 -13.07
CA VAL A 116 -12.24 2.55 -12.27
C VAL A 116 -12.26 1.28 -13.12
N GLU A 117 -13.13 1.21 -14.11
CA GLU A 117 -13.24 0.07 -15.02
C GLU A 117 -11.97 -0.08 -15.87
N GLU A 118 -11.48 1.00 -16.48
CA GLU A 118 -10.26 0.96 -17.27
C GLU A 118 -9.05 0.60 -16.39
N LEU A 119 -8.92 1.23 -15.21
CA LEU A 119 -7.89 0.87 -14.25
C LEU A 119 -7.89 -0.63 -13.92
N VAL A 120 -9.07 -1.19 -13.68
CA VAL A 120 -9.24 -2.60 -13.37
C VAL A 120 -8.79 -3.49 -14.52
N ASP A 121 -9.12 -3.15 -15.75
CA ASP A 121 -8.77 -3.96 -16.93
C ASP A 121 -7.26 -3.90 -17.21
N VAL A 122 -6.65 -2.71 -17.13
CA VAL A 122 -5.18 -2.56 -17.24
C VAL A 122 -4.47 -3.31 -16.13
N LEU A 123 -4.95 -3.20 -14.89
CA LEU A 123 -4.37 -3.87 -13.73
C LEU A 123 -4.47 -5.41 -13.84
N ARG A 124 -5.62 -5.94 -14.29
CA ARG A 124 -5.78 -7.38 -14.51
C ARG A 124 -4.77 -7.91 -15.53
N ASN A 125 -4.58 -7.16 -16.63
CA ASN A 125 -3.61 -7.51 -17.65
C ASN A 125 -2.19 -7.53 -17.09
N ALA A 126 -1.81 -6.46 -16.39
CA ALA A 126 -0.51 -6.37 -15.74
C ALA A 126 -0.27 -7.51 -14.73
N ILE A 127 -1.26 -7.85 -13.87
CA ILE A 127 -1.14 -8.94 -12.89
C ILE A 127 -0.88 -10.27 -13.59
N ARG A 128 -1.56 -10.56 -14.70
CA ARG A 128 -1.38 -11.82 -15.45
C ARG A 128 0.00 -11.90 -16.10
N GLU A 129 0.43 -10.83 -16.77
CA GLU A 129 1.70 -10.83 -17.50
C GLU A 129 2.90 -10.86 -16.56
N VAL A 130 2.86 -10.13 -15.45
CA VAL A 130 3.92 -10.11 -14.42
C VAL A 130 3.86 -11.35 -13.52
N ASN A 131 2.73 -12.08 -13.52
CA ASN A 131 2.39 -13.11 -12.53
C ASN A 131 2.50 -12.56 -11.10
N ALA A 132 1.94 -11.36 -10.89
CA ALA A 132 2.13 -10.59 -9.67
C ALA A 132 1.52 -11.29 -8.44
N GLN A 133 2.29 -11.32 -7.36
CA GLN A 133 1.86 -11.80 -6.04
C GLN A 133 1.55 -10.66 -5.09
N ARG A 134 2.17 -9.48 -5.33
CA ARG A 134 1.95 -8.27 -4.53
C ARG A 134 1.48 -7.12 -5.41
N VAL A 135 0.50 -6.37 -4.90
CA VAL A 135 0.01 -5.17 -5.59
C VAL A 135 -0.11 -4.02 -4.61
N VAL A 136 0.30 -2.85 -5.03
CA VAL A 136 0.08 -1.58 -4.33
C VAL A 136 -0.72 -0.65 -5.23
N VAL A 137 -1.72 0.03 -4.66
CA VAL A 137 -2.47 1.11 -5.34
C VAL A 137 -2.27 2.40 -4.54
N ASP A 138 -1.54 3.36 -5.08
CA ASP A 138 -1.16 4.61 -4.40
C ASP A 138 -1.59 5.85 -5.21
N SER A 139 -2.64 6.54 -4.78
CA SER A 139 -3.56 6.22 -3.70
C SER A 139 -4.96 5.96 -4.23
N VAL A 140 -5.66 5.03 -3.56
CA VAL A 140 -7.04 4.70 -3.92
C VAL A 140 -7.99 5.87 -3.66
N SER A 141 -7.63 6.83 -2.80
CA SER A 141 -8.43 8.02 -2.48
C SER A 141 -8.68 8.88 -3.71
N THR A 142 -7.76 8.93 -4.66
CA THR A 142 -7.89 9.68 -5.92
C THR A 142 -9.11 9.21 -6.72
N LEU A 143 -9.41 7.91 -6.71
CA LEU A 143 -10.51 7.33 -7.51
C LEU A 143 -11.91 7.76 -7.05
N TYR A 144 -12.04 8.28 -5.85
CA TYR A 144 -13.34 8.73 -5.31
C TYR A 144 -13.28 10.13 -4.69
N LEU A 145 -12.22 10.89 -4.98
CA LEU A 145 -12.04 12.24 -4.43
C LEU A 145 -13.21 13.17 -4.79
N THR A 146 -13.66 13.10 -6.05
CA THR A 146 -14.78 13.90 -6.56
C THR A 146 -16.15 13.33 -6.16
N LYS A 147 -16.23 12.05 -5.82
CA LYS A 147 -17.45 11.33 -5.45
C LYS A 147 -17.22 10.45 -4.22
N PRO A 148 -17.07 11.03 -3.02
CA PRO A 148 -16.75 10.27 -1.80
C PRO A 148 -17.75 9.16 -1.45
N SER A 149 -19.00 9.29 -1.88
CA SER A 149 -20.04 8.25 -1.69
C SER A 149 -19.70 6.92 -2.38
N LEU A 150 -18.81 6.93 -3.38
CA LEU A 150 -18.35 5.72 -4.08
C LEU A 150 -17.16 5.04 -3.39
N ALA A 151 -16.55 5.64 -2.37
CA ALA A 151 -15.34 5.12 -1.74
C ALA A 151 -15.45 3.64 -1.35
N ARG A 152 -16.51 3.27 -0.63
CA ARG A 152 -16.73 1.88 -0.22
C ARG A 152 -16.88 0.93 -1.40
N SER A 153 -17.65 1.29 -2.42
CA SER A 153 -17.88 0.44 -3.61
C SER A 153 -16.60 0.26 -4.41
N THR A 154 -15.81 1.32 -4.61
CA THR A 154 -14.51 1.29 -5.30
C THR A 154 -13.52 0.38 -4.60
N VAL A 155 -13.33 0.55 -3.27
CA VAL A 155 -12.44 -0.31 -2.48
C VAL A 155 -12.91 -1.77 -2.50
N LEU A 156 -14.23 -2.01 -2.43
CA LEU A 156 -14.78 -3.37 -2.49
C LEU A 156 -14.58 -4.01 -3.88
N GLN A 157 -14.70 -3.25 -4.96
CA GLN A 157 -14.45 -3.71 -6.32
C GLN A 157 -12.99 -4.10 -6.50
N LEU A 158 -12.05 -3.23 -6.14
CA LEU A 158 -10.61 -3.52 -6.17
C LEU A 158 -10.26 -4.74 -5.32
N LYS A 159 -10.81 -4.83 -4.11
CA LYS A 159 -10.61 -5.99 -3.25
C LYS A 159 -11.05 -7.30 -3.91
N LYS A 160 -12.25 -7.36 -4.47
CA LYS A 160 -12.78 -8.56 -5.14
C LYS A 160 -11.84 -9.04 -6.25
N ILE A 161 -11.32 -8.09 -7.04
CA ILE A 161 -10.43 -8.39 -8.15
C ILE A 161 -9.07 -8.86 -7.65
N LEU A 162 -8.42 -8.10 -6.78
CA LEU A 162 -7.09 -8.39 -6.26
C LEU A 162 -7.06 -9.74 -5.52
N SER A 163 -8.01 -9.95 -4.59
CA SER A 163 -8.14 -11.23 -3.89
C SER A 163 -8.46 -12.39 -4.83
N GLY A 164 -9.34 -12.17 -5.82
CA GLY A 164 -9.73 -13.16 -6.82
C GLY A 164 -8.57 -13.57 -7.74
N MET A 165 -7.64 -12.66 -8.00
CA MET A 165 -6.42 -12.93 -8.76
C MET A 165 -5.29 -13.51 -7.87
N GLY A 166 -5.51 -13.67 -6.58
CA GLY A 166 -4.56 -14.31 -5.67
C GLY A 166 -3.49 -13.40 -5.10
N THR A 167 -3.56 -12.10 -5.34
CA THR A 167 -2.57 -11.13 -4.85
C THR A 167 -2.80 -10.75 -3.39
N THR A 168 -1.73 -10.45 -2.66
CA THR A 168 -1.75 -9.78 -1.36
C THR A 168 -1.45 -8.31 -1.61
N SER A 169 -2.37 -7.41 -1.19
CA SER A 169 -2.36 -6.07 -1.74
C SER A 169 -2.50 -4.99 -0.67
N ILE A 170 -1.90 -3.82 -0.94
CA ILE A 170 -2.02 -2.61 -0.14
C ILE A 170 -2.72 -1.54 -0.97
N LEU A 171 -3.83 -1.02 -0.44
CA LEU A 171 -4.51 0.17 -0.95
C LEU A 171 -4.13 1.35 -0.05
N VAL A 172 -3.40 2.30 -0.58
CA VAL A 172 -3.04 3.53 0.15
C VAL A 172 -4.22 4.47 0.17
N SER A 173 -4.59 4.94 1.35
CA SER A 173 -5.70 5.86 1.55
C SER A 173 -5.25 7.11 2.30
N GLN A 174 -5.54 8.26 1.74
CA GLN A 174 -5.21 9.54 2.35
C GLN A 174 -6.32 9.97 3.31
N VAL A 175 -5.90 10.54 4.43
CA VAL A 175 -6.76 11.13 5.44
C VAL A 175 -6.30 12.57 5.66
N SER A 176 -7.22 13.52 5.77
CA SER A 176 -6.86 14.88 6.15
C SER A 176 -6.30 14.91 7.57
N VAL A 177 -5.48 15.91 7.88
CA VAL A 177 -4.84 16.04 9.22
C VAL A 177 -5.88 16.13 10.35
N THR A 178 -7.05 16.65 10.05
CA THR A 178 -8.15 16.84 11.03
C THR A 178 -9.14 15.67 11.06
N GLU A 179 -9.03 14.72 10.12
CA GLU A 179 -10.00 13.64 9.98
C GLU A 179 -9.61 12.42 10.83
N ARG A 180 -10.55 11.90 11.60
CA ARG A 180 -10.37 10.67 12.40
C ARG A 180 -10.70 9.39 11.64
N GLY A 181 -11.11 9.50 10.35
CA GLY A 181 -11.49 8.39 9.50
C GLY A 181 -10.31 7.65 8.87
N PHE A 182 -10.61 6.82 7.86
CA PHE A 182 -9.63 6.03 7.13
C PHE A 182 -9.51 6.42 5.64
N GLY A 183 -9.98 7.64 5.27
CA GLY A 183 -9.84 8.21 3.93
C GLY A 183 -11.04 8.00 3.02
N GLY A 184 -12.22 7.82 3.57
CA GLY A 184 -13.49 7.79 2.83
C GLY A 184 -14.59 7.02 3.54
N PRO A 185 -15.86 7.32 3.26
CA PRO A 185 -16.99 6.69 3.95
C PRO A 185 -17.05 5.18 3.72
N GLY A 186 -16.96 4.39 4.80
CA GLY A 186 -17.20 2.95 4.79
C GLY A 186 -16.06 2.10 4.20
N VAL A 187 -14.90 2.68 3.87
CA VAL A 187 -13.74 1.95 3.34
C VAL A 187 -13.21 0.93 4.35
N GLU A 188 -13.32 1.24 5.64
CA GLU A 188 -12.92 0.37 6.75
C GLU A 188 -13.68 -0.96 6.80
N HIS A 189 -14.88 -1.00 6.25
CA HIS A 189 -15.68 -2.22 6.16
C HIS A 189 -15.32 -3.07 4.94
N ALA A 190 -14.81 -2.43 3.88
CA ALA A 190 -14.48 -3.10 2.62
C ALA A 190 -13.15 -3.88 2.71
N ALA A 191 -12.11 -3.33 3.34
CA ALA A 191 -10.79 -3.95 3.44
C ALA A 191 -10.75 -5.14 4.41
N ASP A 192 -9.78 -6.05 4.23
CA ASP A 192 -9.52 -7.17 5.14
C ASP A 192 -8.70 -6.75 6.35
N GLY A 193 -7.79 -5.82 6.15
CA GLY A 193 -6.97 -5.22 7.20
C GLY A 193 -6.93 -3.71 7.08
N ILE A 194 -6.59 -3.05 8.18
CA ILE A 194 -6.39 -1.62 8.26
C ILE A 194 -5.13 -1.38 9.09
N VAL A 195 -4.17 -0.71 8.49
CA VAL A 195 -2.99 -0.19 9.16
C VAL A 195 -3.05 1.33 9.05
N ARG A 196 -2.98 2.02 10.18
CA ARG A 196 -2.98 3.48 10.23
C ARG A 196 -1.61 3.99 10.65
N LEU A 197 -1.10 4.93 9.87
CA LEU A 197 0.12 5.68 10.16
C LEU A 197 -0.26 7.09 10.60
N ASP A 198 0.32 7.56 11.69
CA ASP A 198 0.07 8.88 12.25
C ASP A 198 1.37 9.64 12.53
N LEU A 199 1.27 10.96 12.61
CA LEU A 199 2.26 11.86 13.17
C LEU A 199 1.68 12.42 14.47
N ASP A 200 2.31 12.09 15.58
CA ASP A 200 1.92 12.53 16.91
C ASP A 200 2.92 13.58 17.42
N GLU A 201 2.45 14.71 17.93
CA GLU A 201 3.33 15.68 18.57
C GLU A 201 3.52 15.32 20.05
N ILE A 202 4.78 15.13 20.45
CA ILE A 202 5.16 14.79 21.81
C ILE A 202 6.28 15.73 22.24
N ASN A 203 6.04 16.54 23.26
CA ASN A 203 7.01 17.50 23.79
C ASN A 203 7.64 18.42 22.73
N GLY A 204 6.85 18.80 21.69
CA GLY A 204 7.31 19.66 20.61
C GLY A 204 8.02 18.94 19.46
N GLU A 205 8.09 17.62 19.49
CA GLU A 205 8.66 16.80 18.43
C GLU A 205 7.59 15.95 17.74
N LEU A 206 7.70 15.81 16.41
CA LEU A 206 6.81 14.92 15.66
C LEU A 206 7.36 13.50 15.67
N VAL A 207 6.57 12.60 16.23
CA VAL A 207 6.88 11.17 16.32
C VAL A 207 5.96 10.40 15.38
N ARG A 208 6.53 9.51 14.57
CA ARG A 208 5.75 8.62 13.72
C ARG A 208 5.26 7.41 14.50
N SER A 209 3.98 7.12 14.36
CA SER A 209 3.39 5.95 14.99
C SER A 209 2.52 5.16 14.02
N LEU A 210 2.34 3.88 14.29
CA LEU A 210 1.40 3.03 13.56
C LEU A 210 0.58 2.17 14.51
N VAL A 211 -0.64 1.85 14.06
CA VAL A 211 -1.53 0.90 14.73
C VAL A 211 -2.20 0.00 13.71
N ILE A 212 -2.31 -1.28 14.03
CA ILE A 212 -3.11 -2.23 13.26
C ILE A 212 -4.52 -2.20 13.85
N TRP A 213 -5.44 -1.53 13.15
CA TRP A 213 -6.84 -1.41 13.60
C TRP A 213 -7.64 -2.68 13.38
N LYS A 214 -7.28 -3.43 12.34
CA LYS A 214 -8.02 -4.61 11.93
C LYS A 214 -7.12 -5.50 11.08
N MET A 215 -7.20 -6.80 11.28
CA MET A 215 -6.64 -7.78 10.36
C MET A 215 -7.47 -9.07 10.43
N ARG A 216 -8.19 -9.37 9.35
CA ARG A 216 -8.99 -10.60 9.27
C ARG A 216 -8.10 -11.83 9.17
N GLY A 217 -8.46 -12.89 9.87
CA GLY A 217 -7.77 -14.17 9.83
C GLY A 217 -6.53 -14.27 10.70
N THR A 218 -6.24 -13.25 11.54
CA THR A 218 -5.11 -13.29 12.49
C THR A 218 -5.36 -12.40 13.69
N SER A 219 -4.71 -12.71 14.81
CA SER A 219 -4.49 -11.76 15.91
C SER A 219 -3.34 -10.82 15.54
N HIS A 220 -3.29 -9.68 16.18
CA HIS A 220 -2.26 -8.67 16.00
C HIS A 220 -2.14 -7.80 17.24
N SER A 221 -1.07 -7.02 17.33
CA SER A 221 -0.93 -6.01 18.38
C SER A 221 -2.00 -4.92 18.22
N MET A 222 -2.66 -4.57 19.32
CA MET A 222 -3.59 -3.43 19.41
C MET A 222 -2.91 -2.16 19.92
N LYS A 223 -1.59 -2.20 20.12
CA LYS A 223 -0.82 -1.07 20.61
C LYS A 223 -0.44 -0.13 19.46
N ARG A 224 -0.23 1.14 19.80
CA ARG A 224 0.33 2.14 18.89
C ARG A 224 1.85 2.10 18.99
N HIS A 225 2.50 1.53 17.97
CA HIS A 225 3.95 1.36 17.93
C HIS A 225 4.62 2.55 17.26
N ILE A 226 5.79 2.94 17.78
CA ILE A 226 6.64 3.95 17.16
C ILE A 226 7.38 3.31 15.98
N PHE A 227 7.61 4.09 14.93
CA PHE A 227 8.46 3.69 13.82
C PHE A 227 9.26 4.88 13.29
N ASP A 228 10.37 4.60 12.62
CA ASP A 228 11.21 5.58 11.95
C ASP A 228 11.30 5.30 10.45
N ILE A 229 11.58 6.35 9.69
CA ILE A 229 12.00 6.26 8.30
C ILE A 229 13.50 6.51 8.26
N THR A 230 14.25 5.47 7.95
CA THR A 230 15.71 5.49 7.83
C THR A 230 16.13 5.60 6.36
N ASP A 231 17.42 5.67 6.09
CA ASP A 231 18.01 5.59 4.74
C ASP A 231 17.72 4.24 4.02
N LYS A 232 17.27 3.22 4.75
CA LYS A 232 16.92 1.89 4.24
C LYS A 232 15.42 1.60 4.23
N GLY A 233 14.61 2.58 4.60
CA GLY A 233 13.16 2.48 4.68
C GLY A 233 12.63 2.51 6.11
N ILE A 234 11.44 1.98 6.30
CA ILE A 234 10.72 1.97 7.58
C ILE A 234 11.25 0.87 8.49
N VAL A 235 11.40 1.22 9.76
CA VAL A 235 11.69 0.31 10.87
C VAL A 235 10.67 0.54 11.97
N VAL A 236 9.89 -0.49 12.30
CA VAL A 236 8.91 -0.47 13.40
C VAL A 236 9.58 -1.00 14.67
N TYR A 237 9.28 -0.40 15.80
CA TYR A 237 9.78 -0.84 17.10
C TYR A 237 8.68 -1.52 17.91
N PRO A 238 8.63 -2.86 17.98
CA PRO A 238 7.59 -3.61 18.68
C PRO A 238 7.46 -3.24 20.16
N ASP A 239 8.58 -2.93 20.80
CA ASP A 239 8.64 -2.61 22.23
C ASP A 239 8.40 -1.14 22.56
N LYS A 240 8.49 -0.23 21.54
CA LYS A 240 8.25 1.20 21.76
C LYS A 240 6.79 1.53 21.46
N VAL A 241 6.03 1.67 22.53
CA VAL A 241 4.58 1.97 22.45
C VAL A 241 4.34 3.42 22.83
N LEU A 242 3.62 4.13 21.99
CA LEU A 242 3.16 5.48 22.26
C LEU A 242 2.07 5.43 23.34
N LYS A 243 2.33 6.04 24.49
CA LYS A 243 1.33 6.24 25.55
C LYS A 243 0.59 7.54 25.23
N THR A 244 -0.49 7.49 24.48
CA THR A 244 -1.37 8.65 24.29
C THR A 244 -2.56 8.54 25.24
N SER A 245 -2.87 9.63 25.90
CA SER A 245 -4.11 9.77 26.71
C SER A 245 -5.33 10.10 25.86
N ARG A 246 -5.23 9.99 24.52
CA ARG A 246 -6.31 10.33 23.58
C ARG A 246 -6.79 9.07 22.87
N VAL A 247 -7.98 8.66 23.23
CA VAL A 247 -8.84 7.78 22.44
C VAL A 247 -9.63 8.64 21.46
#